data_d6a688d36f036cfc814f8e9f7b59e664
#
_entry.id   d6a688d36f036cfc814f8e9f7b59e664
#
_cell.length_a   1.000
_cell.length_b   1.000
_cell.length_c   1.000
_cell.angle_alpha   90.00
_cell.angle_beta   90.00
_cell.angle_gamma   90.00
#
_symmetry.space_group_name_H-M   'P 1'
#
loop_
_entity.id
_entity.type
_entity.pdbx_description
1 polymer ?
#
loop_
_entity_poly.entity_id
_entity_poly.type
_entity_poly.pdbx_seq_one_letter_code
_entity_poly.pdbx_strand_id
1 'polypeptide(L)'
;MGKKPEPPKRMLLGRPSNNVKMGIVGLPNVGKSSMFNIMSKLSVAAENFPFCTIDPNVARVPVPDARFKELCKLYSPASEVPAMLTITDIAGLVKGASEGAGLGNAFLSHIRAVDGIFHVCRAFEDKEVAHVEDSVDPVRDLGIIHNELRLKDIEQCKTYIDSNKNLASKKALSKDKQFDYDTIVKTLEVLESGKDVRAAEWDGKEIEVLNTMQFLTAKPMIYLVNVSKKSYIAKGNKWLPKIHEFVQGRGCEDLVIPFSVAFEQEVMDAEISGGMPAKKKYMDEAGARTIIPKIIKSGYKALNLIHYFTAGKDEVRAWSVKVGTYAPKAAGVIHTDFEKNFNCAEVMTYDDLMELKTDAAVKAAGKLQQKGRAYEVQDGDIMHFK
;
A
#
# COMPACT_ATOMS: atom_id res chain seq x y z
N MET A 1 40.27 1.23 -8.89
CA MET A 1 39.43 2.15 -8.11
C MET A 1 38.49 1.32 -7.23
N GLY A 2 38.70 1.32 -5.90
CA GLY A 2 37.90 0.55 -4.97
C GLY A 2 36.46 1.08 -4.96
N LYS A 3 35.47 0.18 -5.05
CA LYS A 3 34.06 0.53 -4.86
C LYS A 3 33.93 1.17 -3.46
N LYS A 4 33.49 2.43 -3.39
CA LYS A 4 33.11 3.03 -2.11
C LYS A 4 31.98 2.15 -1.53
N PRO A 5 32.02 1.84 -0.21
CA PRO A 5 30.96 1.05 0.43
C PRO A 5 29.62 1.76 0.21
N GLU A 6 28.64 1.01 -0.25
CA GLU A 6 27.25 1.50 -0.29
C GLU A 6 26.80 1.81 1.15
N PRO A 7 26.10 2.93 1.38
CA PRO A 7 25.59 3.23 2.72
C PRO A 7 24.65 2.10 3.19
N PRO A 8 24.57 1.87 4.52
CA PRO A 8 23.75 0.79 5.06
C PRO A 8 22.29 0.95 4.62
N LYS A 9 21.78 -0.03 3.90
CA LYS A 9 20.41 -0.05 3.41
C LYS A 9 19.46 -0.14 4.60
N ARG A 10 18.54 0.81 4.74
CA ARG A 10 17.46 0.71 5.72
C ARG A 10 16.56 -0.45 5.33
N MET A 11 16.61 -1.54 6.09
CA MET A 11 15.77 -2.71 5.85
C MET A 11 14.36 -2.44 6.35
N LEU A 12 13.38 -2.69 5.49
CA LEU A 12 11.97 -2.54 5.79
C LEU A 12 11.27 -3.89 5.60
N LEU A 13 10.29 -4.18 6.44
CA LEU A 13 9.41 -5.33 6.22
C LEU A 13 8.65 -5.18 4.90
N GLY A 14 8.54 -6.28 4.15
CA GLY A 14 7.86 -6.34 2.86
C GLY A 14 8.77 -6.70 1.69
N ARG A 15 8.16 -7.06 0.56
CA ARG A 15 8.91 -7.45 -0.65
C ARG A 15 9.75 -6.29 -1.18
N PRO A 16 11.01 -6.53 -1.56
CA PRO A 16 11.88 -5.51 -2.14
C PRO A 16 11.54 -5.25 -3.63
N SER A 17 10.27 -4.96 -3.93
CA SER A 17 9.77 -4.72 -5.28
C SER A 17 9.03 -3.38 -5.32
N ASN A 18 9.09 -2.69 -6.47
CA ASN A 18 8.30 -1.48 -6.73
C ASN A 18 6.88 -1.83 -7.23
N ASN A 19 6.67 -3.06 -7.71
CA ASN A 19 5.36 -3.55 -8.15
C ASN A 19 4.63 -4.22 -6.98
N VAL A 20 4.13 -3.41 -6.08
CA VAL A 20 3.44 -3.82 -4.85
C VAL A 20 1.95 -3.51 -4.92
N LYS A 21 1.14 -4.30 -4.20
CA LYS A 21 -0.31 -4.27 -4.27
C LYS A 21 -0.94 -4.16 -2.89
N MET A 22 -2.04 -3.41 -2.79
CA MET A 22 -2.95 -3.46 -1.64
C MET A 22 -4.05 -4.48 -1.90
N GLY A 23 -4.37 -5.31 -0.91
CA GLY A 23 -5.53 -6.19 -0.93
C GLY A 23 -6.67 -5.63 -0.08
N ILE A 24 -7.91 -5.69 -0.56
CA ILE A 24 -9.10 -5.37 0.24
C ILE A 24 -9.54 -6.64 0.94
N VAL A 25 -9.56 -6.62 2.27
CA VAL A 25 -9.87 -7.76 3.14
C VAL A 25 -10.96 -7.38 4.13
N GLY A 26 -11.76 -8.33 4.56
CA GLY A 26 -12.82 -8.16 5.55
C GLY A 26 -13.83 -9.30 5.50
N LEU A 27 -14.72 -9.39 6.48
CA LEU A 27 -15.81 -10.36 6.49
C LEU A 27 -16.76 -10.15 5.29
N PRO A 28 -17.60 -11.12 4.94
CA PRO A 28 -18.65 -10.93 3.94
C PRO A 28 -19.58 -9.74 4.28
N ASN A 29 -20.12 -9.07 3.27
CA ASN A 29 -21.12 -8.01 3.39
C ASN A 29 -20.67 -6.74 4.17
N VAL A 30 -19.36 -6.50 4.32
CA VAL A 30 -18.84 -5.27 4.96
C VAL A 30 -18.64 -4.11 3.97
N GLY A 31 -18.83 -4.34 2.66
CA GLY A 31 -18.69 -3.34 1.61
C GLY A 31 -17.39 -3.41 0.78
N LYS A 32 -16.64 -4.53 0.83
CA LYS A 32 -15.40 -4.73 0.08
C LYS A 32 -15.56 -4.54 -1.43
N SER A 33 -16.44 -5.35 -2.06
CA SER A 33 -16.63 -5.32 -3.51
C SER A 33 -17.25 -4.00 -3.98
N SER A 34 -18.09 -3.36 -3.15
CA SER A 34 -18.61 -2.03 -3.46
C SER A 34 -17.51 -0.98 -3.47
N MET A 35 -16.59 -1.02 -2.48
CA MET A 35 -15.43 -0.15 -2.44
C MET A 35 -14.49 -0.42 -3.62
N PHE A 36 -14.23 -1.70 -3.93
CA PHE A 36 -13.43 -2.08 -5.09
C PHE A 36 -14.04 -1.56 -6.39
N ASN A 37 -15.38 -1.68 -6.57
CA ASN A 37 -16.07 -1.16 -7.73
C ASN A 37 -15.94 0.36 -7.89
N ILE A 38 -16.01 1.11 -6.78
CA ILE A 38 -15.78 2.56 -6.78
C ILE A 38 -14.35 2.85 -7.26
N MET A 39 -13.35 2.13 -6.75
CA MET A 39 -11.96 2.30 -7.16
C MET A 39 -11.70 1.85 -8.60
N SER A 40 -12.32 0.76 -9.06
CA SER A 40 -12.19 0.28 -10.43
C SER A 40 -12.73 1.26 -11.46
N LYS A 41 -13.81 1.98 -11.15
CA LYS A 41 -14.32 3.05 -12.03
C LYS A 41 -13.32 4.21 -12.17
N LEU A 42 -12.54 4.52 -11.13
CA LEU A 42 -11.44 5.50 -11.21
C LEU A 42 -10.28 4.98 -12.10
N SER A 43 -10.04 3.68 -12.09
CA SER A 43 -9.05 3.02 -12.96
C SER A 43 -9.42 3.21 -14.44
N VAL A 44 -10.64 2.86 -14.82
CA VAL A 44 -11.13 2.96 -16.21
C VAL A 44 -11.08 4.40 -16.72
N ALA A 45 -11.41 5.38 -15.88
CA ALA A 45 -11.32 6.80 -16.25
C ALA A 45 -9.88 7.28 -16.52
N ALA A 46 -8.87 6.58 -15.98
CA ALA A 46 -7.45 6.87 -16.16
C ALA A 46 -6.79 6.03 -17.28
N GLU A 47 -7.43 4.97 -17.77
CA GLU A 47 -6.90 4.05 -18.77
C GLU A 47 -7.15 4.52 -20.22
N ASN A 48 -6.48 5.59 -20.64
CA ASN A 48 -6.21 5.84 -22.06
C ASN A 48 -4.93 5.11 -22.54
N PHE A 49 -4.51 4.03 -21.82
CA PHE A 49 -3.30 3.27 -22.16
C PHE A 49 -3.63 1.93 -22.80
N PRO A 50 -3.17 1.68 -24.04
CA PRO A 50 -3.30 0.37 -24.70
C PRO A 50 -2.45 -0.69 -23.95
N PHE A 51 -2.95 -1.94 -23.88
CA PHE A 51 -2.30 -3.14 -23.33
C PHE A 51 -2.44 -3.43 -21.83
N CYS A 52 -3.53 -3.07 -21.16
CA CYS A 52 -3.83 -3.66 -19.85
C CYS A 52 -4.73 -4.90 -20.00
N THR A 53 -4.24 -6.06 -19.57
CA THR A 53 -5.10 -7.23 -19.33
C THR A 53 -6.04 -6.89 -18.17
N ILE A 54 -7.34 -6.86 -18.41
CA ILE A 54 -8.34 -6.56 -17.40
C ILE A 54 -8.53 -7.82 -16.55
N ASP A 55 -7.91 -7.85 -15.38
CA ASP A 55 -8.24 -8.82 -14.33
C ASP A 55 -9.44 -8.25 -13.56
N PRO A 56 -10.59 -8.94 -13.50
CA PRO A 56 -11.80 -8.42 -12.84
C PRO A 56 -11.62 -8.13 -11.35
N ASN A 57 -10.55 -8.65 -10.74
CA ASN A 57 -10.26 -8.47 -9.32
C ASN A 57 -9.08 -7.51 -9.06
N VAL A 58 -8.52 -6.87 -10.09
CA VAL A 58 -7.39 -5.95 -9.96
C VAL A 58 -7.71 -4.60 -10.58
N ALA A 59 -7.58 -3.54 -9.80
CA ALA A 59 -7.73 -2.17 -10.24
C ALA A 59 -6.40 -1.40 -10.09
N ARG A 60 -6.07 -0.55 -11.05
CA ARG A 60 -4.94 0.38 -10.97
C ARG A 60 -5.49 1.80 -10.87
N VAL A 61 -5.34 2.41 -9.70
CA VAL A 61 -5.91 3.73 -9.42
C VAL A 61 -4.83 4.80 -9.38
N PRO A 62 -5.06 5.98 -9.99
CA PRO A 62 -4.09 7.06 -9.97
C PRO A 62 -3.93 7.60 -8.54
N VAL A 63 -2.69 7.81 -8.12
CA VAL A 63 -2.36 8.42 -6.84
C VAL A 63 -2.56 9.93 -6.97
N PRO A 64 -3.47 10.54 -6.21
CA PRO A 64 -3.73 11.98 -6.31
C PRO A 64 -2.52 12.79 -5.82
N ASP A 65 -1.88 13.55 -6.72
CA ASP A 65 -0.77 14.45 -6.39
C ASP A 65 -0.98 15.84 -7.04
N ALA A 66 -0.96 16.89 -6.22
CA ALA A 66 -1.07 18.26 -6.70
C ALA A 66 0.16 18.66 -7.53
N ARG A 67 1.35 18.20 -7.12
CA ARG A 67 2.63 18.48 -7.79
C ARG A 67 2.60 17.97 -9.24
N PHE A 68 2.11 16.73 -9.45
CA PHE A 68 1.95 16.17 -10.79
C PHE A 68 1.05 17.05 -11.67
N LYS A 69 -0.10 17.48 -11.14
CA LYS A 69 -1.04 18.33 -11.89
C LYS A 69 -0.44 19.70 -12.24
N GLU A 70 0.38 20.27 -11.35
CA GLU A 70 1.04 21.53 -11.60
C GLU A 70 2.18 21.40 -12.62
N LEU A 71 2.92 20.29 -12.59
CA LEU A 71 3.91 19.96 -13.62
C LEU A 71 3.25 19.81 -15.01
N CYS A 72 2.12 19.11 -15.10
CA CYS A 72 1.36 18.99 -16.36
C CYS A 72 0.92 20.36 -16.87
N LYS A 73 0.47 21.26 -16.00
CA LYS A 73 0.14 22.64 -16.40
C LYS A 73 1.36 23.43 -16.88
N LEU A 74 2.51 23.25 -16.22
CA LEU A 74 3.73 23.99 -16.53
C LEU A 74 4.32 23.56 -17.88
N TYR A 75 4.41 22.27 -18.14
CA TYR A 75 5.01 21.71 -19.36
C TYR A 75 4.02 21.55 -20.52
N SER A 76 2.70 21.51 -20.24
CA SER A 76 1.64 21.18 -21.21
C SER A 76 2.01 19.98 -22.09
N PRO A 77 2.27 18.80 -21.48
CA PRO A 77 2.84 17.66 -22.18
C PRO A 77 1.83 16.99 -23.12
N ALA A 78 2.35 16.26 -24.12
CA ALA A 78 1.54 15.42 -25.00
C ALA A 78 0.97 14.20 -24.27
N SER A 79 1.66 13.72 -23.21
CA SER A 79 1.27 12.55 -22.41
C SER A 79 1.40 12.83 -20.90
N GLU A 80 0.40 12.41 -20.13
CA GLU A 80 0.36 12.55 -18.67
C GLU A 80 0.24 11.17 -18.01
N VAL A 81 1.25 10.74 -17.24
CA VAL A 81 1.29 9.42 -16.61
C VAL A 81 1.46 9.57 -15.08
N PRO A 82 0.37 9.53 -14.30
CA PRO A 82 0.44 9.63 -12.85
C PRO A 82 1.02 8.36 -12.21
N ALA A 83 1.48 8.46 -10.97
CA ALA A 83 1.78 7.28 -10.16
C ALA A 83 0.49 6.48 -9.91
N MET A 84 0.62 5.14 -9.90
CA MET A 84 -0.54 4.25 -9.78
C MET A 84 -0.40 3.38 -8.53
N LEU A 85 -1.52 3.16 -7.83
CA LEU A 85 -1.65 2.14 -6.78
C LEU A 85 -2.44 0.96 -7.33
N THR A 86 -1.88 -0.24 -7.24
CA THR A 86 -2.60 -1.47 -7.60
C THR A 86 -3.38 -1.98 -6.39
N ILE A 87 -4.66 -2.27 -6.60
CA ILE A 87 -5.59 -2.75 -5.58
C ILE A 87 -6.22 -4.05 -6.07
N THR A 88 -6.32 -5.04 -5.20
CA THR A 88 -6.92 -6.35 -5.50
C THR A 88 -8.10 -6.61 -4.56
N ASP A 89 -9.27 -6.96 -5.11
CA ASP A 89 -10.39 -7.46 -4.30
C ASP A 89 -10.11 -8.91 -3.91
N ILE A 90 -10.12 -9.16 -2.60
CA ILE A 90 -9.90 -10.50 -2.04
C ILE A 90 -11.24 -11.00 -1.50
N ALA A 91 -11.64 -12.19 -1.95
CA ALA A 91 -12.88 -12.83 -1.49
C ALA A 91 -13.00 -12.81 0.05
N GLY A 92 -14.22 -12.64 0.57
CA GLY A 92 -14.43 -12.51 2.02
C GLY A 92 -13.99 -13.73 2.81
N LEU A 93 -13.37 -13.51 3.96
CA LEU A 93 -13.02 -14.54 4.92
C LEU A 93 -14.27 -14.96 5.71
N VAL A 94 -14.40 -16.27 5.98
CA VAL A 94 -15.27 -16.81 7.01
C VAL A 94 -14.43 -17.39 8.14
N LYS A 95 -14.93 -17.36 9.38
CA LYS A 95 -14.29 -17.94 10.55
C LYS A 95 -13.96 -19.44 10.33
N GLY A 96 -12.79 -19.88 10.80
CA GLY A 96 -12.29 -21.24 10.58
C GLY A 96 -11.59 -21.47 9.24
N ALA A 97 -11.25 -20.41 8.54
CA ALA A 97 -10.53 -20.50 7.26
C ALA A 97 -9.13 -21.13 7.41
N SER A 98 -8.48 -20.98 8.55
CA SER A 98 -7.17 -21.58 8.87
C SER A 98 -7.25 -23.09 9.06
N GLU A 99 -8.42 -23.64 9.42
CA GLU A 99 -8.63 -25.06 9.70
C GLU A 99 -8.90 -25.93 8.44
N GLY A 100 -8.76 -25.36 7.23
CA GLY A 100 -8.72 -26.14 6.00
C GLY A 100 -10.05 -26.32 5.25
N ALA A 101 -11.11 -25.61 5.59
CA ALA A 101 -12.29 -25.56 4.73
C ALA A 101 -11.92 -24.83 3.42
N GLY A 102 -11.95 -25.52 2.29
CA GLY A 102 -11.37 -25.20 0.97
C GLY A 102 -11.32 -23.72 0.52
N LEU A 103 -12.30 -22.89 0.85
CA LEU A 103 -12.31 -21.43 0.58
C LEU A 103 -11.28 -20.65 1.41
N GLY A 104 -10.92 -21.13 2.63
CA GLY A 104 -9.97 -20.46 3.50
C GLY A 104 -8.54 -20.47 2.98
N ASN A 105 -8.09 -21.58 2.42
CA ASN A 105 -6.74 -21.69 1.85
C ASN A 105 -6.56 -20.81 0.60
N ALA A 106 -7.59 -20.70 -0.25
CA ALA A 106 -7.58 -19.79 -1.40
C ALA A 106 -7.50 -18.33 -0.96
N PHE A 107 -8.28 -17.95 0.06
CA PHE A 107 -8.23 -16.60 0.64
C PHE A 107 -6.85 -16.24 1.19
N LEU A 108 -6.25 -17.11 2.01
CA LEU A 108 -4.92 -16.89 2.58
C LEU A 108 -3.83 -16.82 1.51
N SER A 109 -3.99 -17.58 0.42
CA SER A 109 -3.12 -17.51 -0.76
C SER A 109 -3.24 -16.16 -1.47
N HIS A 110 -4.45 -15.61 -1.60
CA HIS A 110 -4.66 -14.27 -2.18
C HIS A 110 -4.06 -13.16 -1.30
N ILE A 111 -4.20 -13.26 0.05
CA ILE A 111 -3.54 -12.28 0.95
C ILE A 111 -2.02 -12.40 0.83
N ARG A 112 -1.46 -13.60 0.65
CA ARG A 112 -0.02 -13.78 0.45
C ARG A 112 0.47 -13.06 -0.80
N ALA A 113 -0.34 -12.96 -1.85
CA ALA A 113 0.00 -12.33 -3.11
C ALA A 113 0.01 -10.79 -3.08
N VAL A 114 -0.54 -10.14 -2.05
CA VAL A 114 -0.53 -8.69 -1.86
C VAL A 114 0.51 -8.26 -0.83
N ASP A 115 0.85 -6.97 -0.80
CA ASP A 115 1.94 -6.41 0.01
C ASP A 115 1.46 -5.58 1.19
N GLY A 116 0.21 -5.16 1.17
CA GLY A 116 -0.46 -4.44 2.25
C GLY A 116 -1.95 -4.71 2.21
N ILE A 117 -2.65 -4.35 3.28
CA ILE A 117 -4.05 -4.72 3.50
C ILE A 117 -4.87 -3.46 3.79
N PHE A 118 -5.95 -3.25 3.01
CA PHE A 118 -7.08 -2.45 3.40
C PHE A 118 -8.08 -3.35 4.13
N HIS A 119 -8.12 -3.26 5.44
CA HIS A 119 -9.01 -4.06 6.27
C HIS A 119 -10.34 -3.33 6.45
N VAL A 120 -11.36 -3.78 5.73
CA VAL A 120 -12.70 -3.19 5.76
C VAL A 120 -13.54 -3.85 6.85
N CYS A 121 -14.17 -3.05 7.72
CA CYS A 121 -15.14 -3.50 8.67
C CYS A 121 -16.45 -2.69 8.57
N ARG A 122 -17.56 -3.30 8.98
CA ARG A 122 -18.90 -2.69 8.96
C ARG A 122 -19.27 -2.13 10.33
N ALA A 123 -19.55 -0.83 10.39
CA ALA A 123 -19.92 -0.12 11.60
C ALA A 123 -21.30 0.57 11.49
N PHE A 124 -22.21 -0.01 10.72
CA PHE A 124 -23.61 0.44 10.58
C PHE A 124 -24.57 -0.73 10.60
N GLU A 125 -25.77 -0.49 11.09
CA GLU A 125 -26.87 -1.45 11.09
C GLU A 125 -27.70 -1.26 9.81
N ASP A 126 -28.02 -2.37 9.15
CA ASP A 126 -28.89 -2.41 7.98
C ASP A 126 -29.64 -3.75 8.00
N LYS A 127 -30.97 -3.70 7.99
CA LYS A 127 -31.82 -4.89 8.07
C LYS A 127 -31.84 -5.70 6.76
N GLU A 128 -31.54 -5.05 5.64
CA GLU A 128 -31.54 -5.69 4.33
C GLU A 128 -30.22 -6.42 4.03
N VAL A 129 -29.16 -6.12 4.79
CA VAL A 129 -27.83 -6.71 4.62
C VAL A 129 -27.54 -7.66 5.78
N ALA A 130 -27.59 -8.97 5.52
CA ALA A 130 -27.26 -9.98 6.52
C ALA A 130 -25.81 -9.83 7.02
N HIS A 131 -25.59 -10.05 8.33
CA HIS A 131 -24.27 -10.14 8.92
C HIS A 131 -23.91 -11.60 9.20
N VAL A 132 -22.68 -12.02 8.92
CA VAL A 132 -22.26 -13.43 9.05
C VAL A 132 -22.28 -13.90 10.51
N GLU A 133 -22.08 -12.98 11.46
CA GLU A 133 -22.08 -13.24 12.91
C GLU A 133 -23.38 -12.73 13.57
N ASP A 134 -24.50 -12.67 12.84
CA ASP A 134 -25.85 -12.27 13.27
C ASP A 134 -25.98 -10.88 13.91
N SER A 135 -24.88 -10.21 14.19
CA SER A 135 -24.85 -8.87 14.81
C SER A 135 -23.67 -8.04 14.32
N VAL A 136 -23.85 -6.72 14.30
CA VAL A 136 -22.78 -5.77 13.94
C VAL A 136 -21.91 -5.51 15.15
N ASP A 137 -20.70 -6.05 15.12
CA ASP A 137 -19.62 -5.75 16.07
C ASP A 137 -18.27 -5.68 15.32
N PRO A 138 -17.88 -4.49 14.87
CA PRO A 138 -16.65 -4.34 14.10
C PRO A 138 -15.36 -4.70 14.87
N VAL A 139 -15.34 -4.61 16.19
CA VAL A 139 -14.16 -4.99 17.00
C VAL A 139 -13.99 -6.51 16.99
N ARG A 140 -15.08 -7.26 17.22
CA ARG A 140 -15.09 -8.72 17.06
C ARG A 140 -14.65 -9.13 15.65
N ASP A 141 -15.23 -8.49 14.63
CA ASP A 141 -14.98 -8.82 13.23
C ASP A 141 -13.52 -8.59 12.82
N LEU A 142 -12.91 -7.49 13.28
CA LEU A 142 -11.48 -7.24 13.11
C LEU A 142 -10.66 -8.31 13.83
N GLY A 143 -11.03 -8.67 15.05
CA GLY A 143 -10.36 -9.72 15.84
C GLY A 143 -10.37 -11.10 15.16
N ILE A 144 -11.48 -11.48 14.52
CA ILE A 144 -11.58 -12.74 13.76
C ILE A 144 -10.52 -12.78 12.66
N ILE A 145 -10.46 -11.77 11.81
CA ILE A 145 -9.49 -11.71 10.69
C ILE A 145 -8.06 -11.74 11.21
N HIS A 146 -7.73 -10.94 12.23
CA HIS A 146 -6.40 -10.93 12.81
C HIS A 146 -5.99 -12.30 13.37
N ASN A 147 -6.92 -12.98 14.02
CA ASN A 147 -6.65 -14.31 14.57
C ASN A 147 -6.36 -15.33 13.47
N GLU A 148 -7.15 -15.33 12.39
CA GLU A 148 -6.93 -16.24 11.25
C GLU A 148 -5.57 -16.00 10.57
N LEU A 149 -5.17 -14.74 10.35
CA LEU A 149 -3.86 -14.41 9.79
C LEU A 149 -2.72 -14.89 10.69
N ARG A 150 -2.85 -14.67 12.01
CA ARG A 150 -1.84 -15.07 12.99
C ARG A 150 -1.71 -16.58 13.10
N LEU A 151 -2.83 -17.32 13.15
CA LEU A 151 -2.83 -18.77 13.19
C LEU A 151 -2.11 -19.37 11.98
N LYS A 152 -2.30 -18.77 10.78
CA LYS A 152 -1.61 -19.23 9.57
C LYS A 152 -0.11 -18.94 9.60
N ASP A 153 0.31 -17.82 10.14
CA ASP A 153 1.73 -17.52 10.33
C ASP A 153 2.36 -18.45 11.38
N ILE A 154 1.65 -18.79 12.47
CA ILE A 154 2.07 -19.80 13.46
C ILE A 154 2.27 -21.17 12.80
N GLU A 155 1.31 -21.63 11.98
CA GLU A 155 1.41 -22.89 11.23
C GLU A 155 2.65 -22.88 10.32
N GLN A 156 2.90 -21.78 9.62
CA GLN A 156 4.08 -21.64 8.76
C GLN A 156 5.39 -21.69 9.56
N CYS A 157 5.47 -21.04 10.72
CA CYS A 157 6.62 -21.13 11.62
C CYS A 157 6.85 -22.55 12.09
N LYS A 158 5.81 -23.24 12.59
CA LYS A 158 5.90 -24.63 13.07
C LYS A 158 6.36 -25.57 11.97
N THR A 159 5.81 -25.45 10.77
CA THR A 159 6.24 -26.26 9.61
C THR A 159 7.73 -26.06 9.28
N TYR A 160 8.22 -24.81 9.32
CA TYR A 160 9.64 -24.52 9.08
C TYR A 160 10.52 -25.10 10.19
N ILE A 161 10.14 -24.93 11.45
CA ILE A 161 10.88 -25.44 12.62
C ILE A 161 10.95 -26.95 12.58
N ASP A 162 9.83 -27.64 12.39
CA ASP A 162 9.78 -29.13 12.34
C ASP A 162 10.64 -29.70 11.21
N SER A 163 10.62 -29.03 10.04
CA SER A 163 11.44 -29.45 8.89
C SER A 163 12.95 -29.34 9.15
N ASN A 164 13.37 -28.43 10.04
CA ASN A 164 14.79 -28.15 10.32
C ASN A 164 15.25 -28.64 11.71
N LYS A 165 14.36 -29.07 12.60
CA LYS A 165 14.61 -29.44 14.00
C LYS A 165 15.72 -30.45 14.17
N ASN A 166 15.74 -31.51 13.36
CA ASN A 166 16.75 -32.57 13.43
C ASN A 166 18.15 -32.09 13.06
N LEU A 167 18.25 -31.17 12.09
CA LEU A 167 19.52 -30.59 11.69
C LEU A 167 20.01 -29.53 12.72
N ALA A 168 19.09 -28.74 13.26
CA ALA A 168 19.38 -27.76 14.30
C ALA A 168 19.89 -28.45 15.58
N SER A 169 19.22 -29.53 16.06
CA SER A 169 19.60 -30.26 17.26
C SER A 169 20.97 -30.95 17.13
N LYS A 170 21.34 -31.38 15.93
CA LYS A 170 22.65 -31.98 15.63
C LYS A 170 23.74 -30.94 15.32
N LYS A 171 23.44 -29.63 15.40
CA LYS A 171 24.32 -28.53 14.97
C LYS A 171 24.84 -28.70 13.54
N ALA A 172 24.04 -29.27 12.66
CA ALA A 172 24.39 -29.58 11.28
C ALA A 172 23.91 -28.50 10.28
N LEU A 173 23.27 -27.45 10.77
CA LEU A 173 22.91 -26.29 9.95
C LEU A 173 24.14 -25.40 9.68
N SER A 174 24.21 -24.81 8.49
CA SER A 174 25.15 -23.72 8.25
C SER A 174 24.82 -22.51 9.13
N LYS A 175 25.77 -21.60 9.34
CA LYS A 175 25.57 -20.40 10.17
C LYS A 175 24.36 -19.60 9.73
N ASP A 176 24.17 -19.40 8.43
CA ASP A 176 23.05 -18.63 7.87
C ASP A 176 21.71 -19.35 8.14
N LYS A 177 21.64 -20.66 7.90
CA LYS A 177 20.44 -21.46 8.18
C LYS A 177 20.13 -21.57 9.69
N GLN A 178 21.15 -21.55 10.54
CA GLN A 178 20.94 -21.49 11.99
C GLN A 178 20.34 -20.14 12.39
N PHE A 179 20.84 -19.04 11.81
CA PHE A 179 20.28 -17.71 12.03
C PHE A 179 18.81 -17.63 11.57
N ASP A 180 18.51 -18.17 10.37
CA ASP A 180 17.14 -18.25 9.88
C ASP A 180 16.23 -19.01 10.85
N TYR A 181 16.70 -20.20 11.33
CA TYR A 181 15.96 -21.02 12.28
C TYR A 181 15.67 -20.28 13.58
N ASP A 182 16.69 -19.65 14.18
CA ASP A 182 16.56 -18.89 15.42
C ASP A 182 15.60 -17.69 15.27
N THR A 183 15.66 -17.01 14.11
CA THR A 183 14.73 -15.92 13.77
C THR A 183 13.29 -16.42 13.67
N ILE A 184 13.06 -17.59 13.07
CA ILE A 184 11.70 -18.16 12.97
C ILE A 184 11.19 -18.65 14.33
N VAL A 185 12.06 -19.19 15.21
CA VAL A 185 11.69 -19.52 16.59
C VAL A 185 11.25 -18.26 17.35
N LYS A 186 12.03 -17.18 17.29
CA LYS A 186 11.68 -15.88 17.87
C LYS A 186 10.35 -15.35 17.31
N THR A 187 10.13 -15.52 16.01
CA THR A 187 8.88 -15.10 15.34
C THR A 187 7.68 -15.88 15.87
N LEU A 188 7.83 -17.20 16.09
CA LEU A 188 6.78 -18.03 16.68
C LEU A 188 6.40 -17.54 18.09
N GLU A 189 7.39 -17.24 18.94
CA GLU A 189 7.16 -16.73 20.28
C GLU A 189 6.38 -15.40 20.27
N VAL A 190 6.72 -14.48 19.34
CA VAL A 190 5.99 -13.21 19.13
C VAL A 190 4.55 -13.49 18.76
N LEU A 191 4.29 -14.37 17.80
CA LEU A 191 2.95 -14.70 17.33
C LEU A 191 2.12 -15.40 18.42
N GLU A 192 2.71 -16.36 19.19
CA GLU A 192 2.04 -17.06 20.28
C GLU A 192 1.74 -16.13 21.47
N SER A 193 2.51 -15.03 21.64
CA SER A 193 2.19 -13.99 22.62
C SER A 193 0.99 -13.10 22.21
N GLY A 194 0.42 -13.32 21.01
CA GLY A 194 -0.73 -12.57 20.51
C GLY A 194 -0.37 -11.32 19.70
N LYS A 195 0.91 -11.05 19.45
CA LYS A 195 1.38 -9.91 18.65
C LYS A 195 1.53 -10.28 17.18
N ASP A 196 1.38 -9.29 16.31
CA ASP A 196 1.71 -9.41 14.89
C ASP A 196 3.24 -9.33 14.69
N VAL A 197 3.77 -9.95 13.62
CA VAL A 197 5.19 -9.86 13.26
C VAL A 197 5.63 -8.39 13.13
N ARG A 198 4.80 -7.54 12.54
CA ARG A 198 5.11 -6.10 12.35
C ARG A 198 5.09 -5.27 13.63
N ALA A 199 4.54 -5.79 14.73
CA ALA A 199 4.49 -5.12 16.04
C ALA A 199 5.74 -5.37 16.91
N ALA A 200 6.65 -6.23 16.48
CA ALA A 200 7.88 -6.54 17.18
C ALA A 200 9.09 -5.82 16.56
N GLU A 201 10.15 -5.69 17.35
CA GLU A 201 11.42 -5.12 16.90
C GLU A 201 12.31 -6.21 16.29
N TRP A 202 12.84 -5.92 15.10
CA TRP A 202 13.69 -6.81 14.31
C TRP A 202 14.95 -6.08 13.84
N ASP A 203 16.08 -6.77 13.86
CA ASP A 203 17.28 -6.25 13.24
C ASP A 203 17.24 -6.39 11.69
N GLY A 204 18.21 -5.77 10.99
CA GLY A 204 18.22 -5.78 9.53
C GLY A 204 18.35 -7.18 8.92
N LYS A 205 19.07 -8.11 9.55
CA LYS A 205 19.22 -9.49 9.08
C LYS A 205 17.97 -10.31 9.36
N GLU A 206 17.36 -10.14 10.53
CA GLU A 206 16.07 -10.76 10.86
C GLU A 206 15.00 -10.30 9.84
N ILE A 207 14.96 -9.03 9.46
CA ILE A 207 14.03 -8.51 8.44
C ILE A 207 14.26 -9.19 7.08
N GLU A 208 15.50 -9.50 6.69
CA GLU A 208 15.76 -10.26 5.47
C GLU A 208 15.12 -11.64 5.52
N VAL A 209 15.25 -12.37 6.62
CA VAL A 209 14.63 -13.68 6.84
C VAL A 209 13.10 -13.56 6.78
N LEU A 210 12.52 -12.61 7.51
CA LEU A 210 11.06 -12.38 7.55
C LEU A 210 10.50 -12.04 6.16
N ASN A 211 11.24 -11.26 5.37
CA ASN A 211 10.85 -10.91 4.01
C ASN A 211 10.85 -12.11 3.05
N THR A 212 11.69 -13.13 3.28
CA THR A 212 11.64 -14.38 2.51
C THR A 212 10.42 -15.23 2.87
N MET A 213 10.00 -15.22 4.13
CA MET A 213 8.86 -15.98 4.64
C MET A 213 7.52 -15.39 4.24
N GLN A 214 7.44 -14.08 3.97
CA GLN A 214 6.24 -13.36 3.56
C GLN A 214 5.05 -13.56 4.52
N PHE A 215 5.28 -13.41 5.81
CA PHE A 215 4.26 -13.52 6.84
C PHE A 215 3.08 -12.56 6.58
N LEU A 216 1.87 -13.05 6.84
CA LEU A 216 0.65 -12.28 6.64
C LEU A 216 0.55 -11.12 7.64
N THR A 217 0.95 -11.36 8.89
CA THR A 217 0.95 -10.37 9.96
C THR A 217 2.14 -9.39 9.91
N ALA A 218 3.08 -9.59 8.97
CA ALA A 218 4.14 -8.62 8.67
C ALA A 218 3.69 -7.50 7.74
N LYS A 219 2.54 -7.65 7.06
CA LYS A 219 2.05 -6.70 6.07
C LYS A 219 1.48 -5.44 6.73
N PRO A 220 1.77 -4.23 6.20
CA PRO A 220 1.13 -3.00 6.66
C PRO A 220 -0.38 -3.07 6.47
N MET A 221 -1.12 -2.47 7.41
CA MET A 221 -2.58 -2.52 7.43
C MET A 221 -3.18 -1.13 7.60
N ILE A 222 -4.27 -0.87 6.91
CA ILE A 222 -5.09 0.33 7.07
C ILE A 222 -6.53 -0.13 7.32
N TYR A 223 -7.10 0.32 8.41
CA TYR A 223 -8.48 -0.04 8.78
C TYR A 223 -9.45 0.94 8.14
N LEU A 224 -10.35 0.41 7.32
CA LEU A 224 -11.38 1.16 6.63
C LEU A 224 -12.73 0.85 7.28
N VAL A 225 -13.24 1.82 8.03
CA VAL A 225 -14.49 1.65 8.79
C VAL A 225 -15.66 2.14 7.97
N ASN A 226 -16.44 1.22 7.41
CA ASN A 226 -17.63 1.53 6.63
C ASN A 226 -18.79 1.91 7.56
N VAL A 227 -19.14 3.19 7.55
CA VAL A 227 -20.23 3.76 8.34
C VAL A 227 -21.43 4.13 7.45
N SER A 228 -22.60 4.35 8.03
CA SER A 228 -23.74 4.86 7.27
C SER A 228 -23.44 6.26 6.72
N LYS A 229 -24.07 6.63 5.60
CA LYS A 229 -23.97 7.97 5.02
C LYS A 229 -24.26 9.06 6.06
N LYS A 230 -25.32 8.87 6.87
CA LYS A 230 -25.69 9.81 7.94
C LYS A 230 -24.55 9.98 8.97
N SER A 231 -23.96 8.88 9.43
CA SER A 231 -22.84 8.90 10.38
C SER A 231 -21.58 9.53 9.78
N TYR A 232 -21.33 9.31 8.49
CA TYR A 232 -20.21 9.88 7.78
C TYR A 232 -20.30 11.41 7.69
N ILE A 233 -21.46 11.93 7.28
CA ILE A 233 -21.74 13.37 7.21
C ILE A 233 -21.69 14.01 8.59
N ALA A 234 -22.27 13.36 9.60
CA ALA A 234 -22.28 13.84 10.99
C ALA A 234 -20.89 13.72 11.67
N LYS A 235 -19.90 13.08 11.03
CA LYS A 235 -18.56 12.80 11.59
C LYS A 235 -18.59 12.08 12.95
N GLY A 236 -19.62 11.23 13.17
CA GLY A 236 -19.83 10.54 14.43
C GLY A 236 -20.33 9.11 14.24
N ASN A 237 -19.74 8.16 15.00
CA ASN A 237 -20.19 6.77 15.04
C ASN A 237 -19.77 6.13 16.38
N LYS A 238 -20.70 5.40 17.02
CA LYS A 238 -20.49 4.76 18.34
C LYS A 238 -19.33 3.77 18.38
N TRP A 239 -18.92 3.23 17.24
CA TRP A 239 -17.88 2.21 17.15
C TRP A 239 -16.47 2.77 16.96
N LEU A 240 -16.33 3.98 16.43
CA LEU A 240 -15.01 4.55 16.12
C LEU A 240 -14.06 4.60 17.32
N PRO A 241 -14.48 5.02 18.53
CA PRO A 241 -13.58 5.02 19.69
C PRO A 241 -13.10 3.60 20.05
N LYS A 242 -13.99 2.61 20.03
CA LYS A 242 -13.67 1.21 20.35
C LYS A 242 -12.73 0.58 19.30
N ILE A 243 -12.96 0.88 18.02
CA ILE A 243 -12.07 0.44 16.92
C ILE A 243 -10.69 1.07 17.09
N HIS A 244 -10.63 2.35 17.44
CA HIS A 244 -9.36 3.05 17.65
C HIS A 244 -8.57 2.45 18.81
N GLU A 245 -9.23 2.21 19.94
CA GLU A 245 -8.64 1.52 21.10
C GLU A 245 -8.12 0.13 20.73
N PHE A 246 -8.91 -0.67 20.01
CA PHE A 246 -8.51 -1.99 19.51
C PHE A 246 -7.25 -1.91 18.65
N VAL A 247 -7.21 -0.98 17.69
CA VAL A 247 -6.08 -0.82 16.76
C VAL A 247 -4.82 -0.35 17.49
N GLN A 248 -4.96 0.63 18.41
CA GLN A 248 -3.83 1.10 19.21
C GLN A 248 -3.27 0.00 20.15
N GLY A 249 -4.16 -0.82 20.73
CA GLY A 249 -3.79 -1.94 21.60
C GLY A 249 -2.94 -3.02 20.90
N ARG A 250 -2.87 -3.02 19.57
CA ARG A 250 -2.04 -3.96 18.80
C ARG A 250 -0.57 -3.56 18.70
N GLY A 251 -0.19 -2.37 19.15
CA GLY A 251 1.20 -1.90 19.17
C GLY A 251 1.74 -1.52 17.77
N CYS A 252 0.85 -1.26 16.81
CA CYS A 252 1.18 -0.74 15.48
C CYS A 252 0.55 0.64 15.30
N GLU A 253 1.25 1.56 14.64
CA GLU A 253 0.73 2.90 14.32
C GLU A 253 -0.15 2.85 13.05
N ASP A 254 -1.17 2.01 13.08
CA ASP A 254 -2.05 1.82 11.94
C ASP A 254 -3.12 2.90 11.81
N LEU A 255 -3.43 3.28 10.58
CA LEU A 255 -4.44 4.27 10.31
C LEU A 255 -5.85 3.67 10.37
N VAL A 256 -6.76 4.37 11.04
CA VAL A 256 -8.20 4.11 11.02
C VAL A 256 -8.88 5.21 10.20
N ILE A 257 -9.53 4.85 9.10
CA ILE A 257 -10.17 5.78 8.18
C ILE A 257 -11.66 5.44 8.08
N PRO A 258 -12.55 6.24 8.67
CA PRO A 258 -13.98 6.09 8.45
C PRO A 258 -14.34 6.55 7.02
N PHE A 259 -15.21 5.78 6.37
CA PHE A 259 -15.75 6.08 5.05
C PHE A 259 -17.19 5.59 4.95
N SER A 260 -17.89 5.97 3.90
CA SER A 260 -19.23 5.45 3.63
C SER A 260 -19.32 5.04 2.16
N VAL A 261 -19.46 3.75 1.90
CA VAL A 261 -19.67 3.25 0.54
C VAL A 261 -20.85 3.94 -0.14
N ALA A 262 -21.97 4.12 0.59
CA ALA A 262 -23.15 4.77 0.04
C ALA A 262 -22.89 6.23 -0.36
N PHE A 263 -22.15 6.99 0.48
CA PHE A 263 -21.77 8.37 0.16
C PHE A 263 -20.81 8.43 -1.04
N GLU A 264 -19.79 7.58 -1.06
CA GLU A 264 -18.81 7.55 -2.17
C GLU A 264 -19.45 7.12 -3.50
N GLN A 265 -20.42 6.22 -3.47
CA GLN A 265 -21.18 5.82 -4.65
C GLN A 265 -21.99 7.02 -5.21
N GLU A 266 -22.70 7.76 -4.36
CA GLU A 266 -23.46 8.92 -4.79
C GLU A 266 -22.57 10.07 -5.31
N VAL A 267 -21.38 10.26 -4.69
CA VAL A 267 -20.36 11.20 -5.22
C VAL A 267 -19.92 10.81 -6.62
N MET A 268 -19.72 9.52 -6.85
CA MET A 268 -19.33 9.00 -8.16
C MET A 268 -20.46 9.11 -9.18
N ASP A 269 -21.70 8.79 -8.79
CA ASP A 269 -22.86 8.89 -9.67
C ASP A 269 -23.12 10.35 -10.08
N ALA A 270 -22.89 11.31 -9.17
CA ALA A 270 -22.92 12.73 -9.48
C ALA A 270 -21.83 13.14 -10.50
N GLU A 271 -20.63 12.57 -10.36
CA GLU A 271 -19.54 12.82 -11.33
C GLU A 271 -19.85 12.23 -12.71
N ILE A 272 -20.41 11.03 -12.77
CA ILE A 272 -20.79 10.37 -14.03
C ILE A 272 -21.93 11.15 -14.74
N SER A 273 -22.91 11.65 -13.99
CA SER A 273 -24.08 12.31 -14.55
C SER A 273 -23.83 13.76 -14.99
N GLY A 274 -22.92 14.50 -14.34
CA GLY A 274 -22.73 15.94 -14.61
C GLY A 274 -21.29 16.42 -14.42
N GLY A 275 -20.31 15.52 -14.39
CA GLY A 275 -18.88 15.81 -14.29
C GLY A 275 -18.48 16.44 -12.95
N MET A 276 -17.29 17.06 -12.94
CA MET A 276 -16.73 17.70 -11.74
C MET A 276 -17.63 18.78 -11.11
N PRO A 277 -18.39 19.59 -11.87
CA PRO A 277 -19.32 20.56 -11.28
C PRO A 277 -20.43 19.89 -10.45
N ALA A 278 -21.06 18.84 -10.95
CA ALA A 278 -22.11 18.10 -10.25
C ALA A 278 -21.57 17.38 -9.02
N LYS A 279 -20.41 16.75 -9.12
CA LYS A 279 -19.68 16.16 -7.98
C LYS A 279 -19.44 17.21 -6.87
N LYS A 280 -18.91 18.37 -7.24
CA LYS A 280 -18.65 19.45 -6.27
C LYS A 280 -19.95 19.91 -5.62
N LYS A 281 -20.99 20.16 -6.40
CA LYS A 281 -22.31 20.58 -5.91
C LYS A 281 -22.86 19.58 -4.89
N TYR A 282 -22.86 18.30 -5.24
CA TYR A 282 -23.33 17.23 -4.34
C TYR A 282 -22.58 17.24 -3.00
N MET A 283 -21.24 17.30 -3.03
CA MET A 283 -20.41 17.34 -1.82
C MET A 283 -20.64 18.61 -0.98
N ASP A 284 -20.88 19.76 -1.62
CA ASP A 284 -21.17 21.03 -0.94
C ASP A 284 -22.54 20.96 -0.25
N GLU A 285 -23.56 20.44 -0.93
CA GLU A 285 -24.93 20.23 -0.37
C GLU A 285 -24.92 19.21 0.78
N ALA A 286 -24.14 18.14 0.66
CA ALA A 286 -24.02 17.13 1.73
C ALA A 286 -23.16 17.61 2.92
N GLY A 287 -22.39 18.69 2.78
CA GLY A 287 -21.46 19.16 3.80
C GLY A 287 -20.30 18.17 4.10
N ALA A 288 -20.01 17.27 3.15
CA ALA A 288 -18.97 16.27 3.29
C ALA A 288 -18.13 16.12 2.01
N ARG A 289 -16.95 15.56 2.12
CA ARG A 289 -16.01 15.35 1.01
C ARG A 289 -15.70 13.88 0.83
N THR A 290 -15.39 13.48 -0.41
CA THR A 290 -14.88 12.12 -0.67
C THR A 290 -13.58 11.87 0.08
N ILE A 291 -13.45 10.69 0.67
CA ILE A 291 -12.25 10.25 1.38
C ILE A 291 -11.37 9.32 0.52
N ILE A 292 -11.83 8.89 -0.64
CA ILE A 292 -11.11 7.99 -1.54
C ILE A 292 -9.70 8.49 -1.86
N PRO A 293 -9.46 9.79 -2.18
CA PRO A 293 -8.10 10.29 -2.40
C PRO A 293 -7.16 10.07 -1.21
N LYS A 294 -7.66 10.19 0.03
CA LYS A 294 -6.88 9.94 1.25
C LYS A 294 -6.59 8.45 1.41
N ILE A 295 -7.56 7.57 1.15
CA ILE A 295 -7.38 6.12 1.22
C ILE A 295 -6.27 5.68 0.24
N ILE A 296 -6.32 6.14 -1.02
CA ILE A 296 -5.32 5.81 -2.04
C ILE A 296 -3.92 6.28 -1.60
N LYS A 297 -3.77 7.53 -1.17
CA LYS A 297 -2.50 8.06 -0.66
C LYS A 297 -1.98 7.30 0.55
N SER A 298 -2.86 6.94 1.47
CA SER A 298 -2.48 6.19 2.67
C SER A 298 -2.00 4.78 2.31
N GLY A 299 -2.65 4.09 1.37
CA GLY A 299 -2.22 2.80 0.86
C GLY A 299 -0.85 2.87 0.18
N TYR A 300 -0.65 3.88 -0.65
CA TYR A 300 0.62 4.12 -1.33
C TYR A 300 1.77 4.34 -0.32
N LYS A 301 1.54 5.18 0.70
CA LYS A 301 2.50 5.44 1.78
C LYS A 301 2.76 4.21 2.65
N ALA A 302 1.71 3.44 2.99
CA ALA A 302 1.85 2.22 3.79
C ALA A 302 2.73 1.16 3.11
N LEU A 303 2.75 1.14 1.78
CA LEU A 303 3.64 0.29 0.99
C LEU A 303 5.08 0.83 0.91
N ASN A 304 5.42 1.89 1.65
CA ASN A 304 6.70 2.59 1.57
C ASN A 304 7.06 3.07 0.16
N LEU A 305 6.05 3.50 -0.62
CA LEU A 305 6.25 4.05 -1.94
C LEU A 305 6.37 5.57 -1.89
N ILE A 306 7.30 6.07 -2.69
CA ILE A 306 7.46 7.46 -3.11
C ILE A 306 7.48 7.50 -4.63
N HIS A 307 7.42 8.68 -5.22
CA HIS A 307 7.64 8.83 -6.65
C HIS A 307 8.46 10.07 -6.96
N TYR A 308 9.27 9.94 -7.99
CA TYR A 308 9.96 11.03 -8.64
C TYR A 308 9.32 11.31 -9.99
N PHE A 309 9.61 12.48 -10.57
CA PHE A 309 9.05 12.90 -11.85
C PHE A 309 10.13 12.94 -12.94
N THR A 310 9.74 12.55 -14.14
CA THR A 310 10.38 13.01 -15.37
C THR A 310 9.39 13.98 -16.03
N ALA A 311 9.86 15.16 -16.42
CA ALA A 311 9.00 16.22 -16.93
C ALA A 311 9.59 16.84 -18.21
N GLY A 312 8.76 16.92 -19.23
CA GLY A 312 9.08 17.48 -20.53
C GLY A 312 7.84 17.73 -21.38
N LYS A 313 8.01 18.29 -22.57
CA LYS A 313 6.90 18.57 -23.50
C LYS A 313 6.26 17.31 -24.08
N ASP A 314 7.03 16.20 -24.17
CA ASP A 314 6.50 14.94 -24.70
C ASP A 314 5.72 14.19 -23.63
N GLU A 315 6.24 14.11 -22.41
CA GLU A 315 5.64 13.40 -21.31
C GLU A 315 5.97 14.06 -19.97
N VAL A 316 4.97 14.11 -19.07
CA VAL A 316 5.16 14.26 -17.63
C VAL A 316 4.74 12.94 -16.97
N ARG A 317 5.67 12.31 -16.25
CA ARG A 317 5.43 11.00 -15.66
C ARG A 317 5.95 10.90 -14.23
N ALA A 318 5.14 10.28 -13.38
CA ALA A 318 5.52 9.92 -12.01
C ALA A 318 5.96 8.45 -11.96
N TRP A 319 7.16 8.21 -11.43
CA TRP A 319 7.79 6.91 -11.33
C TRP A 319 7.82 6.43 -9.88
N SER A 320 7.09 5.37 -9.58
CA SER A 320 7.02 4.81 -8.22
C SER A 320 8.26 4.01 -7.87
N VAL A 321 8.84 4.30 -6.72
CA VAL A 321 9.97 3.58 -6.13
C VAL A 321 9.78 3.42 -4.63
N LYS A 322 10.46 2.46 -4.02
CA LYS A 322 10.50 2.34 -2.55
C LYS A 322 11.33 3.44 -1.92
N VAL A 323 10.95 3.88 -0.73
CA VAL A 323 11.80 4.72 0.12
C VAL A 323 13.17 4.04 0.29
N GLY A 324 14.25 4.82 0.22
CA GLY A 324 15.62 4.30 0.27
C GLY A 324 16.16 3.78 -1.07
N THR A 325 15.46 4.03 -2.19
CA THR A 325 15.92 3.65 -3.52
C THR A 325 17.00 4.64 -4.00
N TYR A 326 18.16 4.11 -4.44
CA TYR A 326 19.23 4.90 -5.02
C TYR A 326 19.01 5.21 -6.49
N ALA A 327 19.63 6.30 -6.97
CA ALA A 327 19.45 6.81 -8.33
C ALA A 327 19.65 5.77 -9.46
N PRO A 328 20.63 4.85 -9.44
CA PRO A 328 20.74 3.82 -10.47
C PRO A 328 19.54 2.87 -10.52
N LYS A 329 19.02 2.47 -9.35
CA LYS A 329 17.84 1.62 -9.25
C LYS A 329 16.58 2.35 -9.68
N ALA A 330 16.47 3.64 -9.38
CA ALA A 330 15.38 4.48 -9.87
C ALA A 330 15.43 4.59 -11.41
N ALA A 331 16.60 4.83 -12.00
CA ALA A 331 16.79 4.81 -13.45
C ALA A 331 16.36 3.47 -14.09
N GLY A 332 16.63 2.36 -13.39
CA GLY A 332 16.21 1.01 -13.78
C GLY A 332 14.71 0.79 -13.86
N VAL A 333 13.91 1.60 -13.15
CA VAL A 333 12.43 1.55 -13.23
C VAL A 333 11.94 2.08 -14.58
N ILE A 334 12.67 3.00 -15.20
CA ILE A 334 12.39 3.50 -16.55
C ILE A 334 12.77 2.44 -17.57
N HIS A 335 14.02 1.96 -17.53
CA HIS A 335 14.52 0.89 -18.37
C HIS A 335 15.77 0.27 -17.75
N THR A 336 15.95 -1.04 -17.90
CA THR A 336 17.09 -1.78 -17.32
C THR A 336 18.44 -1.27 -17.81
N ASP A 337 18.53 -0.73 -19.02
CA ASP A 337 19.77 -0.18 -19.58
C ASP A 337 20.17 1.12 -18.88
N PHE A 338 19.22 1.93 -18.39
CA PHE A 338 19.54 3.12 -17.61
C PHE A 338 20.18 2.77 -16.26
N GLU A 339 19.82 1.63 -15.65
CA GLU A 339 20.51 1.15 -14.45
C GLU A 339 21.95 0.73 -14.73
N LYS A 340 22.15 -0.06 -15.80
CA LYS A 340 23.47 -0.60 -16.18
C LYS A 340 24.44 0.50 -16.58
N ASN A 341 23.97 1.43 -17.40
CA ASN A 341 24.78 2.50 -17.97
C ASN A 341 24.71 3.80 -17.18
N PHE A 342 24.14 3.78 -15.97
CA PHE A 342 23.98 4.96 -15.14
C PHE A 342 25.32 5.68 -14.89
N ASN A 343 25.39 6.93 -15.32
CA ASN A 343 26.52 7.83 -15.07
C ASN A 343 26.16 8.78 -13.92
N CYS A 344 25.13 9.60 -14.11
CA CYS A 344 24.62 10.53 -13.10
C CYS A 344 23.14 10.84 -13.33
N ALA A 345 22.52 11.50 -12.37
CA ALA A 345 21.19 12.10 -12.51
C ALA A 345 21.29 13.61 -12.28
N GLU A 346 20.69 14.39 -13.16
CA GLU A 346 20.40 15.79 -12.88
C GLU A 346 19.09 15.83 -12.09
N VAL A 347 19.12 16.44 -10.90
CA VAL A 347 18.02 16.48 -9.97
C VAL A 347 17.72 17.92 -9.59
N MET A 348 16.46 18.31 -9.67
CA MET A 348 15.95 19.55 -9.11
C MET A 348 14.75 19.25 -8.22
N THR A 349 14.52 20.10 -7.22
CA THR A 349 13.34 19.97 -6.36
C THR A 349 12.10 20.52 -7.05
N TYR A 350 10.95 19.99 -6.71
CA TYR A 350 9.66 20.53 -7.18
C TYR A 350 9.51 22.01 -6.83
N ASP A 351 9.87 22.40 -5.59
CA ASP A 351 9.72 23.78 -5.12
C ASP A 351 10.60 24.77 -5.92
N ASP A 352 11.86 24.40 -6.20
CA ASP A 352 12.76 25.22 -7.01
C ASP A 352 12.22 25.43 -8.44
N LEU A 353 11.67 24.38 -9.05
CA LEU A 353 11.05 24.49 -10.37
C LEU A 353 9.78 25.36 -10.34
N MET A 354 8.96 25.23 -9.29
CA MET A 354 7.75 26.06 -9.18
C MET A 354 8.08 27.52 -8.93
N GLU A 355 9.18 27.82 -8.23
CA GLU A 355 9.67 29.21 -8.05
C GLU A 355 10.18 29.80 -9.35
N LEU A 356 11.05 29.09 -10.06
CA LEU A 356 11.81 29.59 -11.21
C LEU A 356 11.14 29.34 -12.57
N LYS A 357 10.11 28.49 -12.63
CA LYS A 357 9.22 28.20 -13.76
C LYS A 357 9.86 27.52 -14.98
N THR A 358 11.17 27.44 -15.10
CA THR A 358 11.83 26.78 -16.22
C THR A 358 13.11 26.07 -15.79
N ASP A 359 13.43 24.94 -16.43
CA ASP A 359 14.67 24.17 -16.19
C ASP A 359 15.92 25.05 -16.40
N ALA A 360 15.90 25.93 -17.41
CA ALA A 360 16.99 26.83 -17.68
C ALA A 360 17.23 27.82 -16.53
N ALA A 361 16.17 28.35 -15.93
CA ALA A 361 16.27 29.25 -14.78
C ALA A 361 16.77 28.52 -13.53
N VAL A 362 16.29 27.28 -13.28
CA VAL A 362 16.77 26.42 -12.19
C VAL A 362 18.27 26.15 -12.33
N LYS A 363 18.72 25.85 -13.56
CA LYS A 363 20.14 25.64 -13.88
C LYS A 363 20.96 26.92 -13.69
N ALA A 364 20.46 28.06 -14.17
CA ALA A 364 21.14 29.36 -14.03
C ALA A 364 21.26 29.79 -12.56
N ALA A 365 20.27 29.44 -11.72
CA ALA A 365 20.28 29.66 -10.27
C ALA A 365 21.18 28.68 -9.51
N GLY A 366 21.82 27.70 -10.18
CA GLY A 366 22.67 26.68 -9.57
C GLY A 366 21.89 25.64 -8.72
N LYS A 367 20.57 25.57 -8.90
CA LYS A 367 19.70 24.64 -8.14
C LYS A 367 19.52 23.28 -8.83
N LEU A 368 19.95 23.14 -10.09
CA LEU A 368 20.03 21.84 -10.77
C LEU A 368 21.31 21.10 -10.32
N GLN A 369 21.12 20.05 -9.55
CA GLN A 369 22.20 19.29 -8.92
C GLN A 369 22.53 18.02 -9.69
N GLN A 370 23.82 17.77 -9.93
CA GLN A 370 24.28 16.52 -10.48
C GLN A 370 24.52 15.51 -9.35
N LYS A 371 23.82 14.39 -9.38
CA LYS A 371 23.84 13.35 -8.35
C LYS A 371 24.44 12.06 -8.91
N GLY A 372 25.33 11.42 -8.12
CA GLY A 372 25.93 10.14 -8.45
C GLY A 372 25.16 8.94 -7.91
N ARG A 373 25.80 7.75 -7.99
CA ARG A 373 25.21 6.45 -7.67
C ARG A 373 24.71 6.29 -6.24
N ALA A 374 25.24 7.05 -5.27
CA ALA A 374 24.88 7.01 -3.86
C ALA A 374 23.74 7.98 -3.48
N TYR A 375 23.14 8.64 -4.45
CA TYR A 375 22.00 9.52 -4.19
C TYR A 375 20.74 8.71 -3.91
N GLU A 376 20.17 8.90 -2.75
CA GLU A 376 18.86 8.36 -2.35
C GLU A 376 17.75 9.30 -2.86
N VAL A 377 16.88 8.77 -3.72
CA VAL A 377 15.79 9.53 -4.35
C VAL A 377 14.80 9.99 -3.29
N GLN A 378 14.41 11.28 -3.38
CA GLN A 378 13.44 11.89 -2.49
C GLN A 378 12.06 11.97 -3.17
N ASP A 379 11.01 11.98 -2.36
CA ASP A 379 9.64 12.10 -2.87
C ASP A 379 9.40 13.45 -3.53
N GLY A 380 9.07 13.42 -4.82
CA GLY A 380 8.82 14.62 -5.62
C GLY A 380 10.05 15.19 -6.33
N ASP A 381 11.21 14.53 -6.27
CA ASP A 381 12.36 14.89 -7.12
C ASP A 381 11.96 14.94 -8.60
N ILE A 382 12.48 15.92 -9.32
CA ILE A 382 12.40 15.96 -10.79
C ILE A 382 13.77 15.56 -11.30
N MET A 383 13.82 14.44 -12.05
CA MET A 383 15.07 13.77 -12.38
C MET A 383 15.25 13.58 -13.88
N HIS A 384 16.46 13.81 -14.34
CA HIS A 384 16.90 13.48 -15.69
C HIS A 384 18.15 12.60 -15.63
N PHE A 385 18.09 11.37 -16.13
CA PHE A 385 19.18 10.38 -16.08
C PHE A 385 20.09 10.50 -17.30
N LYS A 386 21.42 10.38 -17.07
CA LYS A 386 22.47 10.45 -18.09
C LYS A 386 23.40 9.24 -18.04
#